data_7507e01dbe1602273aa589d9dca56c6c
#
_entry.id   7507e01dbe1602273aa589d9dca56c6c
#
_cell.length_a   1.000
_cell.length_b   1.000
_cell.length_c   1.000
_cell.angle_alpha   90.00
_cell.angle_beta   90.00
_cell.angle_gamma   90.00
#
_symmetry.space_group_name_H-M   'P 1'
#
loop_
_entity.id
_entity.type
_entity.pdbx_description
1 polymer ?
#
loop_
_entity_poly.entity_id
_entity_poly.type
_entity_poly.pdbx_seq_one_letter_code
_entity_poly.pdbx_strand_id
1 'polypeptide(L)'
;MVLLIVLFWVFFALAVHPYITYPIVILVLSSLRAQPTQENCNKPLVSVVVPAYNEEDTIERRVRNLLELDWPADRLEVVVASDGSSDRTSEVVAALAASDSRVKLLDLPRGGRCAAINAGVAAATGEIVVLTDAS
;
A
#
# COMPACT_ATOMS: atom_id res chain seq x y z
N MET A 1 -24.92 -50.40 -5.41
CA MET A 1 -25.50 -49.27 -4.61
C MET A 1 -24.56 -48.83 -3.50
N VAL A 2 -24.07 -49.73 -2.64
CA VAL A 2 -23.15 -49.38 -1.54
C VAL A 2 -21.87 -48.70 -2.02
N LEU A 3 -21.24 -49.22 -3.08
CA LEU A 3 -20.01 -48.63 -3.65
C LEU A 3 -20.20 -47.17 -4.11
N LEU A 4 -21.34 -46.85 -4.73
CA LEU A 4 -21.65 -45.47 -5.17
C LEU A 4 -21.83 -44.51 -3.99
N ILE A 5 -22.43 -45.00 -2.91
CA ILE A 5 -22.58 -44.19 -1.68
C ILE A 5 -21.22 -43.93 -1.03
N VAL A 6 -20.37 -44.96 -0.97
CA VAL A 6 -19.00 -44.76 -0.43
C VAL A 6 -18.20 -43.79 -1.27
N LEU A 7 -18.22 -43.94 -2.61
CA LEU A 7 -17.53 -43.00 -3.51
C LEU A 7 -18.06 -41.57 -3.36
N PHE A 8 -19.37 -41.39 -3.26
CA PHE A 8 -19.97 -40.08 -3.02
C PHE A 8 -19.41 -39.41 -1.75
N TRP A 9 -19.39 -40.13 -0.63
CA TRP A 9 -18.89 -39.57 0.63
C TRP A 9 -17.39 -39.29 0.62
N VAL A 10 -16.61 -40.14 -0.07
CA VAL A 10 -15.18 -39.90 -0.24
C VAL A 10 -14.93 -38.63 -1.05
N PHE A 11 -15.60 -38.47 -2.20
CA PHE A 11 -15.44 -37.24 -3.02
C PHE A 11 -15.98 -36.02 -2.30
N PHE A 12 -17.09 -36.14 -1.56
CA PHE A 12 -17.62 -35.04 -0.75
C PHE A 12 -16.62 -34.63 0.34
N ALA A 13 -16.04 -35.59 1.06
CA ALA A 13 -15.03 -35.31 2.08
C ALA A 13 -13.78 -34.64 1.46
N LEU A 14 -13.30 -35.13 0.31
CA LEU A 14 -12.16 -34.49 -0.42
C LEU A 14 -12.49 -33.11 -0.89
N ALA A 15 -13.72 -32.83 -1.33
CA ALA A 15 -14.13 -31.49 -1.76
C ALA A 15 -14.24 -30.50 -0.60
N VAL A 16 -14.73 -30.95 0.56
CA VAL A 16 -14.95 -30.13 1.74
C VAL A 16 -13.66 -29.94 2.57
N HIS A 17 -12.76 -30.93 2.55
CA HIS A 17 -11.51 -30.92 3.30
C HIS A 17 -10.72 -29.63 3.20
N PRO A 18 -10.42 -29.05 2.00
CA PRO A 18 -9.63 -27.82 1.92
C PRO A 18 -10.31 -26.63 2.57
N TYR A 19 -11.64 -26.56 2.58
CA TYR A 19 -12.38 -25.45 3.16
C TYR A 19 -12.45 -25.47 4.69
N ILE A 20 -12.33 -26.64 5.30
CA ILE A 20 -12.39 -26.81 6.76
C ILE A 20 -10.99 -27.00 7.34
N THR A 21 -10.22 -27.93 6.79
CA THR A 21 -8.94 -28.34 7.38
C THR A 21 -7.87 -27.25 7.19
N TYR A 22 -7.83 -26.61 6.03
CA TYR A 22 -6.84 -25.57 5.76
C TYR A 22 -6.98 -24.37 6.70
N PRO A 23 -8.15 -23.74 6.89
CA PRO A 23 -8.31 -22.68 7.87
C PRO A 23 -7.95 -23.10 9.30
N ILE A 24 -8.35 -24.31 9.71
CA ILE A 24 -8.03 -24.81 11.05
C ILE A 24 -6.51 -24.98 11.22
N VAL A 25 -5.83 -25.60 10.24
CA VAL A 25 -4.37 -25.76 10.28
C VAL A 25 -3.67 -24.42 10.34
N ILE A 26 -4.09 -23.43 9.52
CA ILE A 26 -3.51 -22.09 9.55
C ILE A 26 -3.74 -21.41 10.91
N LEU A 27 -4.94 -21.49 11.49
CA LEU A 27 -5.22 -20.94 12.82
C LEU A 27 -4.35 -21.58 13.90
N VAL A 28 -4.18 -22.89 13.88
CA VAL A 28 -3.32 -23.59 14.84
C VAL A 28 -1.85 -23.20 14.63
N LEU A 29 -1.37 -23.21 13.39
CA LEU A 29 0.01 -22.83 13.09
C LEU A 29 0.30 -21.36 13.41
N SER A 30 -0.66 -20.46 13.16
CA SER A 30 -0.51 -19.04 13.51
C SER A 30 -0.45 -18.84 15.01
N SER A 31 -1.28 -19.56 15.79
CA SER A 31 -1.24 -19.47 17.25
C SER A 31 0.07 -20.00 17.86
N LEU A 32 0.65 -21.05 17.25
CA LEU A 32 1.93 -21.59 17.68
C LEU A 32 3.14 -20.73 17.26
N ARG A 33 2.97 -19.92 16.20
CA ARG A 33 4.01 -19.01 15.67
C ARG A 33 3.74 -17.55 15.96
N ALA A 34 2.76 -17.22 16.81
CA ALA A 34 2.54 -15.85 17.26
C ALA A 34 3.81 -15.35 17.96
N GLN A 35 4.74 -14.81 17.17
CA GLN A 35 5.80 -14.00 17.72
C GLN A 35 5.15 -12.71 18.20
N PRO A 36 5.36 -12.30 19.45
CA PRO A 36 4.94 -10.97 19.86
C PRO A 36 5.59 -10.00 18.87
N THR A 37 4.77 -9.19 18.22
CA THR A 37 5.28 -8.08 17.43
C THR A 37 6.13 -7.25 18.38
N GLN A 38 7.44 -7.35 18.27
CA GLN A 38 8.31 -6.44 19.00
C GLN A 38 7.96 -5.07 18.45
N GLU A 39 7.33 -4.25 19.26
CA GLU A 39 7.27 -2.81 19.02
C GLU A 39 8.74 -2.34 19.03
N ASN A 40 9.33 -2.37 17.87
CA ASN A 40 10.68 -1.85 17.71
C ASN A 40 10.58 -0.36 18.00
N CYS A 41 11.17 0.07 19.12
CA CYS A 41 11.16 1.48 19.54
C CYS A 41 11.77 2.41 18.47
N ASN A 42 12.40 1.86 17.46
CA ASN A 42 12.96 2.58 16.33
C ASN A 42 12.02 2.45 15.13
N LYS A 43 11.02 3.32 15.03
CA LYS A 43 10.12 3.39 13.88
C LYS A 43 10.94 3.64 12.61
N PRO A 44 10.85 2.80 11.55
CA PRO A 44 11.62 2.99 10.31
C PRO A 44 11.20 4.26 9.58
N LEU A 45 12.06 4.79 8.72
CA LEU A 45 11.68 5.83 7.78
C LEU A 45 10.77 5.23 6.71
N VAL A 46 9.57 5.81 6.56
CA VAL A 46 8.56 5.36 5.60
C VAL A 46 8.39 6.39 4.49
N SER A 47 8.53 5.98 3.25
CA SER A 47 8.19 6.79 2.08
C SER A 47 6.86 6.31 1.49
N VAL A 48 5.88 7.20 1.42
CA VAL A 48 4.60 6.94 0.76
C VAL A 48 4.64 7.51 -0.64
N VAL A 49 4.57 6.66 -1.65
CA VAL A 49 4.56 7.05 -3.06
C VAL A 49 3.14 7.11 -3.59
N VAL A 50 2.76 8.26 -4.12
CA VAL A 50 1.44 8.56 -4.67
C VAL A 50 1.57 8.91 -6.14
N PRO A 51 1.29 8.01 -7.09
CA PRO A 51 1.19 8.36 -8.50
C PRO A 51 -0.10 9.17 -8.72
N ALA A 52 0.01 10.29 -9.43
CA ALA A 52 -1.11 11.18 -9.71
C ALA A 52 -1.15 11.56 -11.20
N TYR A 53 -2.36 11.64 -11.75
CA TYR A 53 -2.62 12.15 -13.09
C TYR A 53 -3.98 12.82 -13.16
N ASN A 54 -4.01 14.15 -13.28
CA ASN A 54 -5.24 14.95 -13.30
C ASN A 54 -6.14 14.69 -12.07
N GLU A 55 -5.57 14.89 -10.88
CA GLU A 55 -6.20 14.65 -9.58
C GLU A 55 -6.32 15.95 -8.76
N GLU A 56 -6.49 17.12 -9.40
CA GLU A 56 -6.52 18.44 -8.72
C GLU A 56 -7.53 18.52 -7.59
N ASP A 57 -8.69 17.82 -7.73
CA ASP A 57 -9.78 17.86 -6.75
C ASP A 57 -9.51 16.98 -5.50
N THR A 58 -8.65 15.97 -5.62
CA THR A 58 -8.47 14.95 -4.58
C THR A 58 -7.11 14.95 -3.94
N ILE A 59 -6.07 15.36 -4.67
CA ILE A 59 -4.67 15.22 -4.26
C ILE A 59 -4.34 15.98 -2.97
N GLU A 60 -4.88 17.17 -2.76
CA GLU A 60 -4.62 17.94 -1.54
C GLU A 60 -5.12 17.20 -0.30
N ARG A 61 -6.37 16.73 -0.34
CA ARG A 61 -6.97 15.96 0.75
C ARG A 61 -6.19 14.68 1.01
N ARG A 62 -5.73 14.01 -0.04
CA ARG A 62 -4.96 12.77 0.07
C ARG A 62 -3.63 13.00 0.78
N VAL A 63 -2.87 13.99 0.33
CA VAL A 63 -1.59 14.32 0.96
C VAL A 63 -1.76 14.73 2.42
N ARG A 64 -2.77 15.58 2.74
CA ARG A 64 -3.06 15.96 4.13
C ARG A 64 -3.38 14.75 5.00
N ASN A 65 -4.22 13.82 4.54
CA ASN A 65 -4.52 12.59 5.27
C ASN A 65 -3.27 11.74 5.54
N LEU A 66 -2.32 11.70 4.61
CA LEU A 66 -1.07 10.96 4.81
C LEU A 66 -0.18 11.66 5.85
N LEU A 67 -0.17 13.00 5.87
CA LEU A 67 0.59 13.78 6.85
C LEU A 67 0.02 13.72 8.27
N GLU A 68 -1.27 13.38 8.41
CA GLU A 68 -1.99 13.20 9.68
C GLU A 68 -1.87 11.79 10.26
N LEU A 69 -1.18 10.85 9.58
CA LEU A 69 -0.96 9.51 10.11
C LEU A 69 -0.23 9.55 11.45
N ASP A 70 -0.61 8.65 12.36
CA ASP A 70 0.08 8.44 13.65
C ASP A 70 1.46 7.80 13.44
N TRP A 71 2.34 8.55 12.80
CA TRP A 71 3.73 8.20 12.54
C TRP A 71 4.64 9.40 12.82
N PRO A 72 5.85 9.21 13.38
CA PRO A 72 6.76 10.32 13.64
C PRO A 72 7.01 11.16 12.38
N ALA A 73 6.85 12.48 12.51
CA ALA A 73 6.96 13.39 11.37
C ALA A 73 8.35 13.37 10.71
N ASP A 74 9.40 13.11 11.50
CA ASP A 74 10.79 12.96 11.04
C ASP A 74 11.06 11.59 10.37
N ARG A 75 10.08 10.70 10.39
CA ARG A 75 10.15 9.34 9.83
C ARG A 75 9.09 9.08 8.74
N LEU A 76 8.47 10.12 8.22
CA LEU A 76 7.47 10.05 7.15
C LEU A 76 7.85 10.97 6.00
N GLU A 77 7.86 10.42 4.80
CA GLU A 77 8.04 11.14 3.55
C GLU A 77 6.87 10.82 2.60
N VAL A 78 6.34 11.81 1.93
CA VAL A 78 5.29 11.66 0.91
C VAL A 78 5.83 12.11 -0.43
N VAL A 79 6.00 11.17 -1.36
CA VAL A 79 6.50 11.42 -2.71
C VAL A 79 5.33 11.36 -3.69
N VAL A 80 4.90 12.50 -4.21
CA VAL A 80 3.85 12.56 -5.23
C VAL A 80 4.50 12.60 -6.62
N ALA A 81 4.23 11.57 -7.43
CA ALA A 81 4.73 11.45 -8.79
C ALA A 81 3.62 11.83 -9.78
N SER A 82 3.64 13.06 -10.29
CA SER A 82 2.71 13.57 -11.29
C SER A 82 3.15 13.08 -12.67
N ASP A 83 2.29 12.30 -13.33
CA ASP A 83 2.54 11.67 -14.64
C ASP A 83 2.08 12.59 -15.80
N GLY A 84 2.68 13.76 -15.92
CA GLY A 84 2.36 14.74 -16.95
C GLY A 84 0.91 15.24 -16.83
N SER A 85 0.48 15.62 -15.62
CA SER A 85 -0.85 16.21 -15.40
C SER A 85 -1.00 17.50 -16.20
N SER A 86 -2.17 17.68 -16.80
CA SER A 86 -2.52 18.88 -17.58
C SER A 86 -3.39 19.87 -16.81
N ASP A 87 -3.86 19.47 -15.61
CA ASP A 87 -4.62 20.27 -14.68
C ASP A 87 -3.70 20.91 -13.61
N ARG A 88 -4.27 21.39 -12.53
CA ARG A 88 -3.52 22.05 -11.45
C ARG A 88 -2.92 21.08 -10.42
N THR A 89 -2.91 19.76 -10.68
CA THR A 89 -2.38 18.75 -9.75
C THR A 89 -0.95 19.10 -9.30
N SER A 90 -0.03 19.35 -10.25
CA SER A 90 1.37 19.67 -9.93
C SER A 90 1.52 20.98 -9.16
N GLU A 91 0.70 22.01 -9.45
CA GLU A 91 0.69 23.29 -8.72
C GLU A 91 0.25 23.10 -7.26
N VAL A 92 -0.82 22.34 -7.05
CA VAL A 92 -1.33 22.04 -5.70
C VAL A 92 -0.29 21.30 -4.86
N VAL A 93 0.35 20.27 -5.44
CA VAL A 93 1.40 19.52 -4.73
C VAL A 93 2.64 20.36 -4.48
N ALA A 94 3.03 21.22 -5.41
CA ALA A 94 4.15 22.15 -5.21
C ALA A 94 3.89 23.13 -4.04
N ALA A 95 2.67 23.63 -3.90
CA ALA A 95 2.28 24.47 -2.78
C ALA A 95 2.33 23.70 -1.44
N LEU A 96 1.93 22.44 -1.41
CA LEU A 96 2.04 21.57 -0.24
C LEU A 96 3.50 21.29 0.11
N ALA A 97 4.36 20.99 -0.87
CA ALA A 97 5.79 20.77 -0.68
C ALA A 97 6.52 22.03 -0.16
N ALA A 98 6.07 23.21 -0.53
CA ALA A 98 6.60 24.47 0.00
C ALA A 98 6.20 24.71 1.48
N SER A 99 5.07 24.16 1.92
CA SER A 99 4.56 24.30 3.29
C SER A 99 5.00 23.19 4.25
N ASP A 100 5.30 21.99 3.73
CA ASP A 100 5.70 20.83 4.53
C ASP A 100 6.85 20.07 3.86
N SER A 101 8.00 20.05 4.51
CA SER A 101 9.23 19.45 4.00
C SER A 101 9.17 17.93 3.82
N ARG A 102 8.16 17.28 4.36
CA ARG A 102 7.90 15.85 4.18
C ARG A 102 7.33 15.52 2.81
N VAL A 103 6.78 16.51 2.10
CA VAL A 103 6.17 16.35 0.78
C VAL A 103 7.19 16.64 -0.31
N LYS A 104 7.31 15.72 -1.26
CA LYS A 104 8.14 15.87 -2.46
C LYS A 104 7.28 15.73 -3.71
N LEU A 105 7.40 16.67 -4.64
CA LEU A 105 6.81 16.59 -5.97
C LEU A 105 7.85 16.06 -6.97
N LEU A 106 7.46 15.03 -7.72
CA LEU A 106 8.13 14.63 -8.95
C LEU A 106 7.20 14.97 -10.11
N ASP A 107 7.52 16.02 -10.85
CA ASP A 107 6.78 16.41 -12.04
C ASP A 107 7.41 15.74 -13.26
N LEU A 108 6.74 14.74 -13.81
CA LEU A 108 7.27 13.84 -14.84
C LEU A 108 6.57 14.09 -16.18
N PRO A 109 7.24 13.84 -17.30
CA PRO A 109 6.55 13.77 -18.58
C PRO A 109 5.60 12.57 -18.58
N ARG A 110 4.54 12.64 -19.39
CA ARG A 110 3.56 11.55 -19.51
C ARG A 110 4.21 10.24 -19.90
N GLY A 111 4.27 9.29 -19.00
CA GLY A 111 4.89 7.97 -19.16
C GLY A 111 4.01 6.82 -18.73
N GLY A 112 2.86 7.12 -18.13
CA GLY A 112 1.91 6.17 -17.57
C GLY A 112 2.20 5.83 -16.10
N ARG A 113 1.16 5.31 -15.43
CA ARG A 113 1.17 5.02 -14.00
C ARG A 113 2.39 4.22 -13.53
N CYS A 114 2.79 3.19 -14.30
CA CYS A 114 3.96 2.37 -13.93
C CYS A 114 5.26 3.18 -13.93
N ALA A 115 5.42 4.10 -14.90
CA ALA A 115 6.59 4.97 -14.96
C ALA A 115 6.62 5.94 -13.78
N ALA A 116 5.48 6.54 -13.41
CA ALA A 116 5.36 7.40 -12.25
C ALA A 116 5.66 6.65 -10.93
N ILE A 117 5.13 5.43 -10.77
CA ILE A 117 5.43 4.59 -9.60
C ILE A 117 6.93 4.29 -9.52
N ASN A 118 7.55 3.86 -10.62
CA ASN A 118 8.98 3.53 -10.64
C ASN A 118 9.85 4.75 -10.30
N ALA A 119 9.51 5.91 -10.86
CA ALA A 119 10.19 7.16 -10.53
C ALA A 119 10.01 7.56 -9.06
N GLY A 120 8.80 7.41 -8.52
CA GLY A 120 8.51 7.65 -7.11
C GLY A 120 9.30 6.73 -6.19
N VAL A 121 9.34 5.44 -6.49
CA VAL A 121 10.14 4.45 -5.73
C VAL A 121 11.63 4.75 -5.80
N ALA A 122 12.13 5.16 -6.96
CA ALA A 122 13.55 5.51 -7.13
C ALA A 122 13.94 6.79 -6.35
N ALA A 123 13.00 7.70 -6.13
CA ALA A 123 13.22 8.95 -5.37
C ALA A 123 12.94 8.79 -3.87
N ALA A 124 12.30 7.71 -3.46
CA ALA A 124 12.01 7.42 -2.06
C ALA A 124 13.30 7.16 -1.27
N THR A 125 13.39 7.71 -0.06
CA THR A 125 14.56 7.57 0.82
C THR A 125 14.29 6.66 2.03
N GLY A 126 13.02 6.23 2.20
CA GLY A 126 12.60 5.40 3.33
C GLY A 126 13.08 3.96 3.25
N GLU A 127 13.26 3.36 4.41
CA GLU A 127 13.53 1.92 4.55
C GLU A 127 12.33 1.07 4.09
N ILE A 128 11.13 1.64 4.21
CA ILE A 128 9.88 1.04 3.76
C ILE A 128 9.22 1.97 2.74
N VAL A 129 8.87 1.42 1.59
CA VAL A 129 8.11 2.15 0.56
C VAL A 129 6.68 1.62 0.52
N VAL A 130 5.73 2.51 0.70
CA VAL A 130 4.29 2.23 0.62
C VAL A 130 3.75 2.85 -0.66
N LEU A 131 3.08 2.06 -1.47
CA LEU A 131 2.38 2.54 -2.67
C LEU A 131 0.91 2.76 -2.34
N THR A 132 0.37 3.91 -2.70
CA THR A 132 -1.05 4.22 -2.53
C THR A 132 -1.57 5.03 -3.71
N ASP A 133 -2.88 5.13 -3.84
CA ASP A 133 -3.52 5.89 -4.92
C ASP A 133 -3.86 7.31 -4.50
N ALA A 134 -4.00 8.22 -5.50
CA ALA A 134 -4.42 9.62 -5.30
C ALA A 134 -5.94 9.76 -5.07
N SER A 135 -6.73 8.81 -5.58
CA SER A 135 -8.20 8.79 -5.53
C SER A 135 -8.76 8.04 -4.32
#